data_954cca1912300e543439e4d335728a31
#
_entry.id   954cca1912300e543439e4d335728a31
#
_cell.length_a   1.000
_cell.length_b   1.000
_cell.length_c   1.000
_cell.angle_alpha   90.00
_cell.angle_beta   90.00
_cell.angle_gamma   90.00
#
_symmetry.space_group_name_H-M   'P 1'
#
loop_
_entity.id
_entity.type
_entity.pdbx_description
1 polymer ?
#
loop_
_entity_poly.entity_id
_entity_poly.type
_entity_poly.pdbx_seq_one_letter_code
_entity_poly.pdbx_strand_id
1 'polypeptide(L)'
;MDPFRPHGFFLEEERDNSGRIARSAVILLTNKECPWRCLMCDLWQNTLTEKVPPGAISQQIDYALARLNARPDQIKLYNSGSFFDPAAIPLADYATIAGKVSFAQDLVVEAHPRLVGEAALRLRDLLSGSLEVAMGLETVHPEILPRLNKKFTLAHFAKAAEFLRQAGVNVRAFVLVKTPFMNEAEGLEWAVKSAEFAFACGATVVSLIPTRPGNGAMDRLLAAGEFTPPRLSTLERALELAINLHQGRVFADTWNLEPFSACSACLEKRRQRLHVINLTQQNQPAIDCPACGGS
;
A
#
# COMPACT_ATOMS: atom_id res chain seq x y z
N MET A 1 6.39 -17.78 13.33
CA MET A 1 5.13 -17.72 12.55
C MET A 1 4.96 -19.02 11.78
N ASP A 2 3.71 -19.38 11.41
CA ASP A 2 3.42 -20.60 10.64
C ASP A 2 3.53 -20.27 9.12
N PRO A 3 4.43 -20.91 8.36
CA PRO A 3 4.60 -20.63 6.94
C PRO A 3 3.38 -21.01 6.07
N PHE A 4 2.44 -21.78 6.60
CA PHE A 4 1.23 -22.22 5.89
C PHE A 4 -0.02 -21.36 6.21
N ARG A 5 0.13 -20.31 7.02
CA ARG A 5 -0.96 -19.40 7.41
C ARG A 5 -0.58 -17.96 7.17
N PRO A 6 -1.47 -17.16 6.54
CA PRO A 6 -1.26 -15.73 6.46
C PRO A 6 -1.31 -15.13 7.87
N HIS A 7 -0.58 -14.08 8.11
CA HIS A 7 -0.61 -13.42 9.41
C HIS A 7 -1.85 -12.54 9.62
N GLY A 8 -2.58 -12.24 8.53
CA GLY A 8 -3.86 -11.54 8.56
C GLY A 8 -4.62 -11.68 7.26
N PHE A 9 -5.94 -11.54 7.32
CA PHE A 9 -6.80 -11.46 6.15
C PHE A 9 -8.14 -10.81 6.52
N PHE A 10 -8.71 -10.04 5.60
CA PHE A 10 -9.98 -9.34 5.80
C PHE A 10 -10.60 -8.97 4.46
N LEU A 11 -11.86 -8.54 4.50
CA LEU A 11 -12.55 -7.95 3.36
C LEU A 11 -12.55 -6.43 3.50
N GLU A 12 -12.37 -5.76 2.37
CA GLU A 12 -12.56 -4.32 2.24
C GLU A 12 -13.31 -4.00 0.95
N GLU A 13 -13.80 -2.78 0.85
CA GLU A 13 -14.40 -2.24 -0.37
C GLU A 13 -13.47 -1.21 -0.98
N GLU A 14 -13.27 -1.29 -2.28
CA GLU A 14 -12.48 -0.33 -3.04
C GLU A 14 -13.15 -0.01 -4.37
N ARG A 15 -13.03 1.24 -4.81
CA ARG A 15 -13.49 1.64 -6.13
C ARG A 15 -12.54 1.09 -7.20
N ASP A 16 -13.06 0.29 -8.14
CA ASP A 16 -12.28 -0.30 -9.24
C ASP A 16 -12.03 0.67 -10.40
N ASN A 17 -11.30 0.22 -11.42
CA ASN A 17 -11.01 0.99 -12.62
C ASN A 17 -12.27 1.36 -13.44
N SER A 18 -13.35 0.58 -13.32
CA SER A 18 -14.61 0.84 -13.99
C SER A 18 -15.52 1.80 -13.22
N GLY A 19 -15.11 2.20 -12.02
CA GLY A 19 -15.89 3.06 -11.13
C GLY A 19 -16.90 2.32 -10.25
N ARG A 20 -16.90 0.98 -10.25
CA ARG A 20 -17.74 0.16 -9.35
C ARG A 20 -17.05 0.00 -8.00
N ILE A 21 -17.84 -0.30 -6.99
CA ILE A 21 -17.31 -0.72 -5.69
C ILE A 21 -17.06 -2.23 -5.76
N ALA A 22 -15.79 -2.61 -5.75
CA ALA A 22 -15.34 -3.99 -5.74
C ALA A 22 -15.10 -4.45 -4.30
N ARG A 23 -15.52 -5.68 -3.99
CA ARG A 23 -15.16 -6.35 -2.75
C ARG A 23 -13.77 -6.96 -2.92
N SER A 24 -12.84 -6.55 -2.09
CA SER A 24 -11.45 -7.01 -2.12
C SER A 24 -11.16 -7.92 -0.92
N ALA A 25 -10.57 -9.09 -1.16
CA ALA A 25 -9.94 -9.86 -0.09
C ALA A 25 -8.47 -9.46 0.03
N VAL A 26 -8.10 -8.89 1.15
CA VAL A 26 -6.71 -8.59 1.50
C VAL A 26 -6.16 -9.79 2.27
N ILE A 27 -5.06 -10.36 1.80
CA ILE A 27 -4.36 -11.48 2.42
C ILE A 27 -2.93 -11.05 2.70
N LEU A 28 -2.58 -10.97 3.97
CA LEU A 28 -1.27 -10.60 4.46
C LEU A 28 -0.43 -11.87 4.60
N LEU A 29 0.41 -12.14 3.60
CA LEU A 29 1.17 -13.38 3.50
C LEU A 29 2.31 -13.46 4.52
N THR A 30 2.54 -14.65 5.03
CA THR A 30 3.71 -15.01 5.83
C THR A 30 4.78 -15.61 4.91
N ASN A 31 5.90 -14.94 4.74
CA ASN A 31 7.00 -15.36 3.86
C ASN A 31 8.35 -14.87 4.42
N LYS A 32 9.43 -15.19 3.73
CA LYS A 32 10.76 -14.72 4.09
C LYS A 32 10.81 -13.20 4.12
N GLU A 33 11.50 -12.64 5.12
CA GLU A 33 11.69 -11.20 5.26
C GLU A 33 12.35 -10.54 4.05
N CYS A 34 11.94 -9.29 3.82
CA CYS A 34 12.53 -8.45 2.78
C CYS A 34 14.02 -8.20 3.05
N PRO A 35 14.91 -8.25 2.01
CA PRO A 35 16.33 -8.01 2.20
C PRO A 35 16.69 -6.55 2.52
N TRP A 36 15.77 -5.62 2.31
CA TRP A 36 15.97 -4.21 2.61
C TRP A 36 15.52 -3.87 4.03
N ARG A 37 16.22 -2.92 4.63
CA ARG A 37 15.95 -2.40 5.97
C ARG A 37 15.54 -0.93 5.85
N CYS A 38 14.35 -0.69 5.30
CA CYS A 38 13.80 0.65 5.18
C CYS A 38 13.56 1.25 6.57
N LEU A 39 13.88 2.54 6.73
CA LEU A 39 13.82 3.23 8.03
C LEU A 39 12.44 3.16 8.69
N MET A 40 11.36 3.31 7.91
CA MET A 40 9.98 3.36 8.37
C MET A 40 9.28 1.99 8.40
N CYS A 41 9.93 0.92 7.93
CA CYS A 41 9.27 -0.38 7.77
C CYS A 41 9.22 -1.16 9.09
N ASP A 42 8.03 -1.61 9.46
CA ASP A 42 7.76 -2.51 10.58
C ASP A 42 7.30 -3.91 10.13
N LEU A 43 7.05 -4.09 8.85
CA LEU A 43 6.46 -5.30 8.26
C LEU A 43 7.30 -6.56 8.47
N TRP A 44 8.62 -6.41 8.66
CA TRP A 44 9.53 -7.52 8.97
C TRP A 44 9.14 -8.28 10.26
N GLN A 45 8.40 -7.65 11.17
CA GLN A 45 7.92 -8.28 12.40
C GLN A 45 6.96 -9.45 12.13
N ASN A 46 6.33 -9.45 10.94
CA ASN A 46 5.35 -10.45 10.51
C ASN A 46 5.90 -11.39 9.43
N THR A 47 7.23 -11.56 9.36
CA THR A 47 7.90 -12.38 8.35
C THR A 47 8.71 -13.52 8.96
N LEU A 48 9.24 -14.39 8.12
CA LEU A 48 10.11 -15.50 8.46
C LEU A 48 11.57 -15.16 8.12
N THR A 49 12.51 -15.75 8.83
CA THR A 49 13.94 -15.69 8.49
C THR A 49 14.28 -16.65 7.33
N GLU A 50 13.55 -17.75 7.23
CA GLU A 50 13.76 -18.79 6.23
C GLU A 50 12.76 -18.69 5.06
N LYS A 51 13.13 -19.28 3.91
CA LYS A 51 12.22 -19.42 2.77
C LYS A 51 11.03 -20.29 3.14
N VAL A 52 9.87 -19.92 2.60
CA VAL A 52 8.68 -20.79 2.74
C VAL A 52 8.83 -22.10 1.98
N PRO A 53 8.28 -23.20 2.48
CA PRO A 53 8.18 -24.44 1.73
C PRO A 53 7.41 -24.25 0.41
N PRO A 54 7.71 -25.02 -0.64
CA PRO A 54 6.93 -25.02 -1.88
C PRO A 54 5.44 -25.25 -1.61
N GLY A 55 4.57 -24.46 -2.25
CA GLY A 55 3.12 -24.54 -2.09
C GLY A 55 2.58 -23.88 -0.82
N ALA A 56 3.42 -23.36 0.09
CA ALA A 56 2.97 -22.70 1.31
C ALA A 56 2.12 -21.45 1.02
N ILE A 57 2.51 -20.65 0.04
CA ILE A 57 1.76 -19.44 -0.35
C ILE A 57 0.35 -19.81 -0.84
N SER A 58 0.23 -20.82 -1.66
CA SER A 58 -1.09 -21.31 -2.14
C SER A 58 -1.97 -21.80 -1.00
N GLN A 59 -1.40 -22.46 0.01
CA GLN A 59 -2.14 -22.89 1.20
C GLN A 59 -2.60 -21.71 2.06
N GLN A 60 -1.80 -20.65 2.15
CA GLN A 60 -2.21 -19.42 2.84
C GLN A 60 -3.41 -18.76 2.16
N ILE A 61 -3.42 -18.73 0.82
CA ILE A 61 -4.55 -18.20 0.04
C ILE A 61 -5.81 -19.06 0.30
N ASP A 62 -5.72 -20.36 0.21
CA ASP A 62 -6.83 -21.27 0.52
C ASP A 62 -7.35 -21.09 1.95
N TYR A 63 -6.42 -20.95 2.91
CA TYR A 63 -6.77 -20.74 4.31
C TYR A 63 -7.58 -19.46 4.53
N ALA A 64 -7.18 -18.35 3.90
CA ALA A 64 -7.86 -17.08 3.99
C ALA A 64 -9.23 -17.14 3.29
N LEU A 65 -9.28 -17.58 2.05
CA LEU A 65 -10.50 -17.62 1.25
C LEU A 65 -11.59 -18.49 1.88
N ALA A 66 -11.22 -19.64 2.44
CA ALA A 66 -12.16 -20.53 3.15
C ALA A 66 -12.80 -19.86 4.38
N ARG A 67 -12.12 -18.90 5.03
CA ARG A 67 -12.58 -18.23 6.25
C ARG A 67 -13.28 -16.90 6.01
N LEU A 68 -12.97 -16.23 4.91
CA LEU A 68 -13.66 -15.00 4.51
C LEU A 68 -15.13 -15.26 4.14
N ASN A 69 -15.47 -16.51 3.82
CA ASN A 69 -16.81 -16.94 3.42
C ASN A 69 -17.46 -15.99 2.39
N ALA A 70 -16.67 -15.52 1.45
CA ALA A 70 -17.06 -14.58 0.41
C ALA A 70 -16.33 -14.89 -0.90
N ARG A 71 -16.93 -14.53 -2.01
CA ARG A 71 -16.28 -14.54 -3.32
C ARG A 71 -15.96 -13.09 -3.70
N PRO A 72 -14.74 -12.62 -3.41
CA PRO A 72 -14.33 -11.25 -3.70
C PRO A 72 -14.15 -11.03 -5.21
N ASP A 73 -14.33 -9.77 -5.65
CA ASP A 73 -14.07 -9.38 -7.03
C ASP A 73 -12.56 -9.19 -7.28
N GLN A 74 -11.83 -8.82 -6.24
CA GLN A 74 -10.39 -8.54 -6.26
C GLN A 74 -9.68 -9.27 -5.13
N ILE A 75 -8.46 -9.74 -5.40
CA ILE A 75 -7.55 -10.31 -4.38
C ILE A 75 -6.34 -9.40 -4.26
N LYS A 76 -5.95 -9.06 -3.02
CA LYS A 76 -4.71 -8.34 -2.71
C LYS A 76 -3.80 -9.27 -1.91
N LEU A 77 -2.65 -9.61 -2.48
CA LEU A 77 -1.62 -10.43 -1.82
C LEU A 77 -0.48 -9.51 -1.40
N TYR A 78 -0.46 -9.12 -0.13
CA TYR A 78 0.59 -8.31 0.45
C TYR A 78 1.53 -9.21 1.25
N ASN A 79 2.80 -9.14 0.93
CA ASN A 79 3.81 -10.09 1.42
C ASN A 79 4.92 -9.43 2.23
N SER A 80 4.68 -8.24 2.75
CA SER A 80 5.64 -7.50 3.61
C SER A 80 7.00 -7.29 2.95
N GLY A 81 7.03 -7.14 1.63
CA GLY A 81 8.27 -7.03 0.87
C GLY A 81 8.07 -6.87 -0.62
N SER A 82 8.49 -7.84 -1.39
CA SER A 82 8.26 -7.86 -2.84
C SER A 82 7.81 -9.23 -3.29
N PHE A 83 6.67 -9.28 -3.94
CA PHE A 83 6.13 -10.52 -4.51
C PHE A 83 7.08 -11.15 -5.54
N PHE A 84 7.89 -10.33 -6.21
CA PHE A 84 8.85 -10.78 -7.21
C PHE A 84 10.24 -11.11 -6.64
N ASP A 85 10.38 -11.19 -5.32
CA ASP A 85 11.55 -11.77 -4.68
C ASP A 85 11.40 -13.30 -4.65
N PRO A 86 12.24 -14.07 -5.39
CA PRO A 86 12.14 -15.54 -5.42
C PRO A 86 12.51 -16.20 -4.07
N ALA A 87 13.06 -15.42 -3.14
CA ALA A 87 13.30 -15.89 -1.78
C ALA A 87 12.03 -15.79 -0.91
N ALA A 88 11.14 -14.88 -1.23
CA ALA A 88 9.85 -14.67 -0.55
C ALA A 88 8.73 -15.49 -1.21
N ILE A 89 8.57 -15.38 -2.54
CA ILE A 89 7.54 -16.08 -3.31
C ILE A 89 8.23 -16.92 -4.41
N PRO A 90 8.25 -18.25 -4.29
CA PRO A 90 8.89 -19.12 -5.29
C PRO A 90 8.23 -18.98 -6.67
N LEU A 91 9.03 -18.84 -7.72
CA LEU A 91 8.51 -18.77 -9.10
C LEU A 91 7.73 -20.02 -9.50
N ALA A 92 8.07 -21.19 -8.95
CA ALA A 92 7.36 -22.43 -9.19
C ALA A 92 5.92 -22.42 -8.68
N ASP A 93 5.60 -21.56 -7.70
CA ASP A 93 4.25 -21.46 -7.13
C ASP A 93 3.31 -20.55 -7.95
N TYR A 94 3.82 -19.77 -8.90
CA TYR A 94 3.02 -18.77 -9.63
C TYR A 94 1.81 -19.37 -10.35
N ALA A 95 1.97 -20.51 -11.02
CA ALA A 95 0.85 -21.17 -11.71
C ALA A 95 -0.24 -21.62 -10.72
N THR A 96 0.16 -22.15 -9.58
CA THR A 96 -0.77 -22.58 -8.54
C THR A 96 -1.47 -21.36 -7.90
N ILE A 97 -0.72 -20.29 -7.60
CA ILE A 97 -1.27 -19.03 -7.09
C ILE A 97 -2.29 -18.46 -8.08
N ALA A 98 -1.94 -18.34 -9.36
CA ALA A 98 -2.84 -17.84 -10.41
C ALA A 98 -4.11 -18.68 -10.51
N GLY A 99 -4.01 -20.01 -10.43
CA GLY A 99 -5.17 -20.89 -10.39
C GLY A 99 -6.09 -20.64 -9.20
N LYS A 100 -5.52 -20.39 -8.00
CA LYS A 100 -6.30 -20.09 -6.78
C LYS A 100 -7.09 -18.79 -6.85
N VAL A 101 -6.60 -17.80 -7.58
CA VAL A 101 -7.23 -16.48 -7.71
C VAL A 101 -7.95 -16.28 -9.05
N SER A 102 -8.04 -17.31 -9.90
CA SER A 102 -8.58 -17.23 -11.26
C SER A 102 -10.04 -16.77 -11.37
N PHE A 103 -10.79 -16.85 -10.29
CA PHE A 103 -12.18 -16.37 -10.21
C PHE A 103 -12.28 -14.86 -9.99
N ALA A 104 -11.22 -14.19 -9.53
CA ALA A 104 -11.18 -12.76 -9.31
C ALA A 104 -10.90 -11.99 -10.61
N GLN A 105 -11.46 -10.79 -10.72
CA GLN A 105 -11.23 -9.91 -11.86
C GLN A 105 -9.85 -9.28 -11.82
N ASP A 106 -9.35 -8.98 -10.61
CA ASP A 106 -8.08 -8.31 -10.39
C ASP A 106 -7.26 -9.00 -9.32
N LEU A 107 -5.96 -9.15 -9.57
CA LEU A 107 -4.96 -9.50 -8.58
C LEU A 107 -4.06 -8.29 -8.33
N VAL A 108 -3.93 -7.88 -7.07
CA VAL A 108 -2.98 -6.85 -6.63
C VAL A 108 -1.85 -7.54 -5.86
N VAL A 109 -0.60 -7.23 -6.20
CA VAL A 109 0.59 -7.69 -5.46
C VAL A 109 1.50 -6.52 -5.16
N GLU A 110 2.22 -6.57 -4.03
CA GLU A 110 3.19 -5.52 -3.72
C GLU A 110 4.59 -5.86 -4.23
N ALA A 111 5.35 -4.84 -4.62
CA ALA A 111 6.69 -5.02 -5.12
C ALA A 111 7.63 -3.87 -4.74
N HIS A 112 8.91 -4.22 -4.58
CA HIS A 112 9.97 -3.23 -4.58
C HIS A 112 10.31 -2.86 -6.04
N PRO A 113 10.45 -1.57 -6.41
CA PRO A 113 10.68 -1.16 -7.80
C PRO A 113 11.86 -1.85 -8.49
N ARG A 114 12.92 -2.18 -7.74
CA ARG A 114 14.11 -2.87 -8.28
C ARG A 114 13.92 -4.36 -8.57
N LEU A 115 12.82 -4.96 -8.12
CA LEU A 115 12.50 -6.38 -8.38
C LEU A 115 11.41 -6.56 -9.43
N VAL A 116 10.89 -5.47 -9.97
CA VAL A 116 9.98 -5.52 -11.11
C VAL A 116 10.76 -5.91 -12.35
N GLY A 117 10.27 -6.94 -13.07
CA GLY A 117 10.90 -7.47 -14.27
C GLY A 117 10.11 -8.66 -14.83
N GLU A 118 10.79 -9.59 -15.49
CA GLU A 118 10.20 -10.76 -16.17
C GLU A 118 9.29 -11.61 -15.27
N ALA A 119 9.55 -11.67 -13.97
CA ALA A 119 8.69 -12.38 -13.03
C ALA A 119 7.27 -11.79 -12.98
N ALA A 120 7.12 -10.48 -13.13
CA ALA A 120 5.82 -9.82 -13.20
C ALA A 120 5.06 -10.20 -14.48
N LEU A 121 5.76 -10.28 -15.61
CA LEU A 121 5.16 -10.70 -16.89
C LEU A 121 4.71 -12.15 -16.82
N ARG A 122 5.53 -13.04 -16.24
CA ARG A 122 5.15 -14.45 -16.04
C ARG A 122 3.88 -14.59 -15.19
N LEU A 123 3.77 -13.81 -14.11
CA LEU A 123 2.56 -13.84 -13.30
C LEU A 123 1.36 -13.33 -14.10
N ARG A 124 1.48 -12.17 -14.77
CA ARG A 124 0.43 -11.60 -15.62
C ARG A 124 -0.09 -12.61 -16.66
N ASP A 125 0.81 -13.33 -17.35
CA ASP A 125 0.47 -14.27 -18.42
C ASP A 125 -0.26 -15.53 -17.91
N LEU A 126 -0.18 -15.82 -16.61
CA LEU A 126 -0.88 -16.92 -15.95
C LEU A 126 -2.28 -16.52 -15.44
N LEU A 127 -2.56 -15.21 -15.33
CA LEU A 127 -3.83 -14.73 -14.78
C LEU A 127 -4.93 -14.70 -15.84
N SER A 128 -6.15 -15.04 -15.41
CA SER A 128 -7.37 -14.82 -16.21
C SER A 128 -7.88 -13.39 -16.14
N GLY A 129 -7.57 -12.70 -15.06
CA GLY A 129 -7.93 -11.30 -14.79
C GLY A 129 -6.75 -10.35 -14.98
N SER A 130 -6.89 -9.11 -14.49
CA SER A 130 -5.83 -8.11 -14.56
C SER A 130 -4.83 -8.25 -13.41
N LEU A 131 -3.60 -7.78 -13.64
CA LEU A 131 -2.58 -7.63 -12.60
C LEU A 131 -2.39 -6.14 -12.28
N GLU A 132 -2.38 -5.80 -10.99
CA GLU A 132 -1.94 -4.51 -10.47
C GLU A 132 -0.72 -4.73 -9.58
N VAL A 133 0.34 -3.96 -9.79
CA VAL A 133 1.55 -4.01 -8.97
C VAL A 133 1.64 -2.76 -8.12
N ALA A 134 1.56 -2.93 -6.81
CA ALA A 134 1.66 -1.86 -5.83
C ALA A 134 3.13 -1.67 -5.43
N MET A 135 3.69 -0.52 -5.77
CA MET A 135 5.10 -0.19 -5.49
C MET A 135 5.21 0.94 -4.46
N GLY A 136 6.05 0.74 -3.46
CA GLY A 136 6.36 1.81 -2.50
C GLY A 136 7.25 2.89 -3.13
N LEU A 137 6.67 4.04 -3.46
CA LEU A 137 7.39 5.26 -3.84
C LEU A 137 7.85 6.03 -2.60
N GLU A 138 7.03 6.04 -1.57
CA GLU A 138 7.16 6.70 -0.28
C GLU A 138 7.15 8.23 -0.37
N THR A 139 8.15 8.82 -0.98
CA THR A 139 8.25 10.27 -1.22
C THR A 139 9.17 10.56 -2.42
N VAL A 140 8.94 11.67 -3.08
CA VAL A 140 9.84 12.19 -4.13
C VAL A 140 10.81 13.25 -3.59
N HIS A 141 10.83 13.50 -2.28
CA HIS A 141 11.74 14.48 -1.68
C HIS A 141 13.20 14.06 -1.90
N PRO A 142 14.03 14.88 -2.56
CA PRO A 142 15.36 14.47 -3.01
C PRO A 142 16.33 14.13 -1.88
N GLU A 143 16.22 14.81 -0.73
CA GLU A 143 17.09 14.59 0.42
C GLU A 143 16.56 13.49 1.37
N ILE A 144 15.23 13.34 1.45
CA ILE A 144 14.62 12.40 2.39
C ILE A 144 14.54 10.98 1.81
N LEU A 145 14.20 10.82 0.53
CA LEU A 145 14.12 9.50 -0.08
C LEU A 145 15.39 8.64 0.15
N PRO A 146 16.61 9.16 0.00
CA PRO A 146 17.83 8.40 0.34
C PRO A 146 17.91 8.02 1.82
N ARG A 147 17.46 8.92 2.72
CA ARG A 147 17.48 8.70 4.19
C ARG A 147 16.51 7.60 4.63
N LEU A 148 15.44 7.31 3.86
CA LEU A 148 14.53 6.20 4.13
C LEU A 148 15.17 4.82 3.91
N ASN A 149 16.41 4.76 3.41
CA ASN A 149 17.19 3.53 3.18
C ASN A 149 16.48 2.48 2.30
N LYS A 150 15.59 2.89 1.44
CA LYS A 150 14.84 1.98 0.56
C LYS A 150 15.65 1.46 -0.63
N LYS A 151 16.87 1.98 -0.83
CA LYS A 151 17.84 1.50 -1.83
C LYS A 151 17.36 1.58 -3.28
N PHE A 152 16.50 2.53 -3.61
CA PHE A 152 16.11 2.86 -4.98
C PHE A 152 16.14 4.39 -5.21
N THR A 153 16.07 4.81 -6.46
CA THR A 153 15.94 6.20 -6.90
C THR A 153 14.63 6.40 -7.64
N LEU A 154 14.21 7.65 -7.82
CA LEU A 154 13.01 7.96 -8.62
C LEU A 154 13.08 7.37 -10.03
N ALA A 155 14.28 7.33 -10.64
CA ALA A 155 14.50 6.69 -11.94
C ALA A 155 14.23 5.18 -11.93
N HIS A 156 14.49 4.48 -10.82
CA HIS A 156 14.14 3.07 -10.68
C HIS A 156 12.62 2.89 -10.63
N PHE A 157 11.90 3.76 -9.92
CA PHE A 157 10.43 3.71 -9.88
C PHE A 157 9.84 3.99 -11.26
N ALA A 158 10.28 5.07 -11.91
CA ALA A 158 9.79 5.45 -13.24
C ALA A 158 10.03 4.33 -14.27
N LYS A 159 11.22 3.72 -14.29
CA LYS A 159 11.54 2.59 -15.17
C LYS A 159 10.65 1.36 -14.90
N ALA A 160 10.41 1.04 -13.62
CA ALA A 160 9.56 -0.08 -13.25
C ALA A 160 8.09 0.17 -13.63
N ALA A 161 7.58 1.37 -13.40
CA ALA A 161 6.23 1.77 -13.77
C ALA A 161 6.03 1.72 -15.30
N GLU A 162 6.99 2.25 -16.06
CA GLU A 162 6.98 2.22 -17.53
C GLU A 162 6.99 0.78 -18.06
N PHE A 163 7.85 -0.09 -17.52
CA PHE A 163 7.92 -1.50 -17.89
C PHE A 163 6.58 -2.23 -17.67
N LEU A 164 5.94 -2.00 -16.52
CA LEU A 164 4.64 -2.59 -16.19
C LEU A 164 3.55 -2.05 -17.11
N ARG A 165 3.51 -0.74 -17.31
CA ARG A 165 2.52 -0.07 -18.16
C ARG A 165 2.59 -0.58 -19.62
N GLN A 166 3.79 -0.70 -20.18
CA GLN A 166 3.98 -1.25 -21.54
C GLN A 166 3.50 -2.69 -21.67
N ALA A 167 3.52 -3.42 -20.56
CA ALA A 167 3.02 -4.78 -20.47
C ALA A 167 1.51 -4.89 -20.17
N GLY A 168 0.77 -3.76 -20.09
CA GLY A 168 -0.65 -3.76 -19.73
C GLY A 168 -0.92 -4.09 -18.25
N VAL A 169 0.08 -3.94 -17.39
CA VAL A 169 -0.04 -4.16 -15.94
C VAL A 169 -0.32 -2.81 -15.25
N ASN A 170 -1.34 -2.77 -14.41
CA ASN A 170 -1.69 -1.58 -13.65
C ASN A 170 -0.65 -1.31 -12.56
N VAL A 171 -0.43 -0.03 -12.27
CA VAL A 171 0.53 0.40 -11.25
C VAL A 171 -0.18 1.17 -10.14
N ARG A 172 0.05 0.73 -8.90
CA ARG A 172 -0.31 1.47 -7.69
C ARG A 172 0.96 2.00 -7.04
N ALA A 173 0.94 3.24 -6.57
CA ALA A 173 2.02 3.82 -5.80
C ALA A 173 1.63 3.96 -4.34
N PHE A 174 2.44 3.45 -3.42
CA PHE A 174 2.34 3.77 -2.00
C PHE A 174 3.13 5.04 -1.72
N VAL A 175 2.48 6.03 -1.12
CA VAL A 175 3.05 7.33 -0.76
C VAL A 175 2.86 7.57 0.73
N LEU A 176 3.92 7.87 1.43
CA LEU A 176 3.86 8.21 2.85
C LEU A 176 3.49 9.67 3.04
N VAL A 177 2.49 9.90 3.88
CA VAL A 177 2.16 11.25 4.35
C VAL A 177 3.05 11.57 5.53
N LYS A 178 3.86 12.63 5.40
CA LYS A 178 4.81 13.12 6.40
C LYS A 178 5.81 12.06 6.86
N THR A 179 6.80 11.81 6.03
CA THR A 179 7.95 10.97 6.41
C THR A 179 8.75 11.61 7.55
N PRO A 180 9.68 10.88 8.22
CA PRO A 180 10.63 11.50 9.14
C PRO A 180 11.32 12.71 8.52
N PHE A 181 11.75 13.64 9.36
CA PHE A 181 12.46 14.86 9.01
C PHE A 181 11.64 15.91 8.26
N MET A 182 10.31 15.81 8.31
CA MET A 182 9.37 16.78 7.75
C MET A 182 8.48 17.39 8.82
N ASN A 183 8.17 18.67 8.71
CA ASN A 183 7.06 19.28 9.41
C ASN A 183 5.71 18.99 8.72
N GLU A 184 4.58 19.47 9.27
CA GLU A 184 3.24 19.19 8.71
C GLU A 184 3.03 19.76 7.30
N ALA A 185 3.53 20.96 7.04
CA ALA A 185 3.38 21.62 5.75
C ALA A 185 4.19 20.90 4.66
N GLU A 186 5.43 20.54 4.97
CA GLU A 186 6.28 19.72 4.09
C GLU A 186 5.68 18.33 3.85
N GLY A 187 5.15 17.70 4.91
CA GLY A 187 4.49 16.39 4.80
C GLY A 187 3.32 16.41 3.83
N LEU A 188 2.50 17.45 3.87
CA LEU A 188 1.39 17.66 2.93
C LEU A 188 1.90 17.91 1.51
N GLU A 189 2.81 18.86 1.35
CA GLU A 189 3.35 19.27 0.04
C GLU A 189 3.99 18.08 -0.68
N TRP A 190 4.86 17.34 0.00
CA TRP A 190 5.59 16.23 -0.61
C TRP A 190 4.72 14.99 -0.83
N ALA A 191 3.66 14.79 -0.07
CA ALA A 191 2.67 13.75 -0.36
C ALA A 191 1.96 14.02 -1.70
N VAL A 192 1.51 15.28 -1.93
CA VAL A 192 0.87 15.68 -3.19
C VAL A 192 1.84 15.60 -4.37
N LYS A 193 3.05 16.14 -4.24
CA LYS A 193 4.10 16.04 -5.28
C LYS A 193 4.46 14.58 -5.61
N SER A 194 4.41 13.69 -4.60
CA SER A 194 4.66 12.27 -4.82
C SER A 194 3.52 11.61 -5.58
N ALA A 195 2.28 12.00 -5.33
CA ALA A 195 1.14 11.54 -6.11
C ALA A 195 1.21 12.03 -7.58
N GLU A 196 1.52 13.30 -7.79
CA GLU A 196 1.74 13.87 -9.14
C GLU A 196 2.81 13.10 -9.91
N PHE A 197 3.97 12.86 -9.28
CA PHE A 197 5.05 12.09 -9.88
C PHE A 197 4.64 10.65 -10.21
N ALA A 198 3.94 9.98 -9.30
CA ALA A 198 3.46 8.62 -9.52
C ALA A 198 2.55 8.55 -10.77
N PHE A 199 1.59 9.48 -10.88
CA PHE A 199 0.71 9.57 -12.04
C PHE A 199 1.48 9.91 -13.31
N ALA A 200 2.44 10.84 -13.26
CA ALA A 200 3.30 11.15 -14.40
C ALA A 200 4.12 9.94 -14.88
N CYS A 201 4.45 9.00 -13.99
CA CYS A 201 5.07 7.72 -14.34
C CYS A 201 4.07 6.67 -14.86
N GLY A 202 2.76 6.98 -14.88
CA GLY A 202 1.71 6.09 -15.40
C GLY A 202 1.06 5.20 -14.32
N ALA A 203 1.20 5.53 -13.04
CA ALA A 203 0.39 4.91 -12.00
C ALA A 203 -1.10 5.24 -12.22
N THR A 204 -1.97 4.26 -12.00
CA THR A 204 -3.43 4.42 -12.08
C THR A 204 -4.06 4.61 -10.70
N VAL A 205 -3.28 4.31 -9.66
CA VAL A 205 -3.69 4.40 -8.26
C VAL A 205 -2.57 4.97 -7.41
N VAL A 206 -2.92 5.83 -6.46
CA VAL A 206 -2.06 6.26 -5.37
C VAL A 206 -2.73 5.92 -4.04
N SER A 207 -2.01 5.28 -3.12
CA SER A 207 -2.46 5.05 -1.75
C SER A 207 -1.61 5.91 -0.80
N LEU A 208 -2.26 6.84 -0.11
CA LEU A 208 -1.67 7.74 0.88
C LEU A 208 -1.68 7.06 2.25
N ILE A 209 -0.50 6.82 2.81
CA ILE A 209 -0.30 6.07 4.05
C ILE A 209 0.28 7.01 5.10
N PRO A 210 -0.42 7.29 6.21
CA PRO A 210 0.13 8.10 7.28
C PRO A 210 1.30 7.38 7.95
N THR A 211 2.44 8.05 8.07
CA THR A 211 3.66 7.44 8.63
C THR A 211 3.51 7.15 10.12
N ARG A 212 3.86 5.92 10.53
CA ARG A 212 3.68 5.42 11.89
C ARG A 212 5.02 5.18 12.60
N PRO A 213 5.08 5.37 13.93
CA PRO A 213 6.14 4.79 14.77
C PRO A 213 5.89 3.28 14.97
N GLY A 214 6.72 2.61 15.76
CA GLY A 214 6.48 1.23 16.21
C GLY A 214 7.47 0.19 15.71
N ASN A 215 8.53 0.61 15.00
CA ASN A 215 9.56 -0.31 14.49
C ASN A 215 10.92 -0.18 15.21
N GLY A 216 10.96 0.52 16.34
CA GLY A 216 12.19 0.81 17.09
C GLY A 216 13.04 1.94 16.46
N ALA A 217 13.21 1.99 15.15
CA ALA A 217 13.95 3.05 14.47
C ALA A 217 13.14 4.35 14.46
N MET A 218 11.87 4.27 14.09
CA MET A 218 10.95 5.41 14.10
C MET A 218 10.68 5.91 15.52
N ASP A 219 10.67 5.01 16.52
CA ASP A 219 10.50 5.37 17.94
C ASP A 219 11.69 6.17 18.46
N ARG A 220 12.92 5.85 18.01
CA ARG A 220 14.10 6.66 18.32
C ARG A 220 14.04 8.05 17.68
N LEU A 221 13.58 8.15 16.44
CA LEU A 221 13.40 9.46 15.78
C LEU A 221 12.31 10.28 16.48
N LEU A 222 11.22 9.64 16.92
CA LEU A 222 10.17 10.29 17.69
C LEU A 222 10.73 10.85 19.00
N ALA A 223 11.50 10.06 19.74
CA ALA A 223 12.14 10.49 20.99
C ALA A 223 13.19 11.59 20.78
N ALA A 224 13.86 11.63 19.62
CA ALA A 224 14.82 12.65 19.25
C ALA A 224 14.17 13.94 18.69
N GLY A 225 12.84 13.97 18.49
CA GLY A 225 12.15 15.09 17.86
C GLY A 225 12.35 15.21 16.34
N GLU A 226 12.94 14.19 15.70
CA GLU A 226 13.18 14.15 14.26
C GLU A 226 12.01 13.56 13.47
N PHE A 227 11.00 13.06 14.17
CA PHE A 227 9.74 12.55 13.64
C PHE A 227 8.60 12.86 14.60
N THR A 228 7.45 13.21 14.05
CA THR A 228 6.14 13.14 14.72
C THR A 228 5.14 12.57 13.74
N PRO A 229 4.19 11.71 14.16
CA PRO A 229 3.13 11.24 13.27
C PRO A 229 2.39 12.42 12.62
N PRO A 230 1.91 12.26 11.37
CA PRO A 230 1.09 13.29 10.75
C PRO A 230 -0.21 13.50 11.52
N ARG A 231 -0.78 14.69 11.43
CA ARG A 231 -2.15 14.90 11.90
C ARG A 231 -3.14 14.25 10.93
N LEU A 232 -4.28 13.82 11.46
CA LEU A 232 -5.37 13.28 10.61
C LEU A 232 -5.83 14.31 9.57
N SER A 233 -5.86 15.60 9.93
CA SER A 233 -6.17 16.68 8.99
C SER A 233 -5.17 16.80 7.83
N THR A 234 -3.90 16.45 8.06
CA THR A 234 -2.88 16.42 6.99
C THR A 234 -3.15 15.29 6.00
N LEU A 235 -3.54 14.10 6.48
CA LEU A 235 -3.95 12.98 5.63
C LEU A 235 -5.21 13.34 4.81
N GLU A 236 -6.23 13.90 5.45
CA GLU A 236 -7.46 14.34 4.78
C GLU A 236 -7.16 15.37 3.68
N ARG A 237 -6.33 16.36 4.01
CA ARG A 237 -5.98 17.40 3.05
C ARG A 237 -5.14 16.88 1.90
N ALA A 238 -4.20 15.96 2.17
CA ALA A 238 -3.42 15.30 1.12
C ALA A 238 -4.31 14.50 0.17
N LEU A 239 -5.31 13.77 0.70
CA LEU A 239 -6.28 13.03 -0.10
C LEU A 239 -7.10 13.97 -1.00
N GLU A 240 -7.66 15.06 -0.45
CA GLU A 240 -8.42 16.05 -1.20
C GLU A 240 -7.62 16.65 -2.35
N LEU A 241 -6.39 17.08 -2.07
CA LEU A 241 -5.53 17.69 -3.08
C LEU A 241 -5.12 16.69 -4.16
N ALA A 242 -4.78 15.45 -3.77
CA ALA A 242 -4.40 14.43 -4.73
C ALA A 242 -5.57 13.96 -5.61
N ILE A 243 -6.80 13.91 -5.09
CA ILE A 243 -8.03 13.65 -5.89
C ILE A 243 -8.26 14.78 -6.90
N ASN A 244 -8.03 16.03 -6.52
CA ASN A 244 -8.20 17.19 -7.39
C ASN A 244 -7.18 17.24 -8.54
N LEU A 245 -6.16 16.40 -8.56
CA LEU A 245 -5.30 16.21 -9.73
C LEU A 245 -6.04 15.58 -10.91
N HIS A 246 -7.11 14.82 -10.66
CA HIS A 246 -7.91 14.13 -11.68
C HIS A 246 -7.10 13.22 -12.62
N GLN A 247 -5.99 12.62 -12.12
CA GLN A 247 -5.07 11.80 -12.91
C GLN A 247 -5.22 10.29 -12.67
N GLY A 248 -5.96 9.90 -11.65
CA GLY A 248 -6.20 8.52 -11.27
C GLY A 248 -6.96 8.43 -9.96
N ARG A 249 -7.08 7.22 -9.43
CA ARG A 249 -7.73 6.98 -8.13
C ARG A 249 -6.75 7.24 -7.00
N VAL A 250 -7.23 7.88 -5.94
CA VAL A 250 -6.43 8.13 -4.74
C VAL A 250 -7.17 7.58 -3.51
N PHE A 251 -6.48 6.81 -2.71
CA PHE A 251 -7.02 6.24 -1.48
C PHE A 251 -6.20 6.69 -0.27
N ALA A 252 -6.85 7.02 0.82
CA ALA A 252 -6.20 7.17 2.12
C ALA A 252 -6.26 5.84 2.88
N ASP A 253 -5.15 5.41 3.46
CA ASP A 253 -5.14 4.32 4.42
C ASP A 253 -5.87 4.75 5.69
N THR A 254 -6.94 4.04 6.04
CA THR A 254 -7.81 4.32 7.18
C THR A 254 -7.60 3.38 8.36
N TRP A 255 -6.55 2.57 8.32
CA TRP A 255 -6.21 1.65 9.40
C TRP A 255 -5.64 2.39 10.61
N ASN A 256 -6.14 2.04 11.80
CA ASN A 256 -5.61 2.55 13.07
C ASN A 256 -5.35 4.06 13.05
N LEU A 257 -6.42 4.87 12.87
CA LEU A 257 -6.34 6.34 12.78
C LEU A 257 -6.23 7.05 14.13
N GLU A 258 -6.40 6.33 15.22
CA GLU A 258 -6.36 6.86 16.59
C GLU A 258 -5.11 7.67 16.89
N PRO A 259 -3.88 7.22 16.54
CA PRO A 259 -2.65 7.95 16.83
C PRO A 259 -2.51 9.29 16.07
N PHE A 260 -3.30 9.50 15.02
CA PHE A 260 -3.25 10.70 14.18
C PHE A 260 -4.28 11.74 14.54
N SER A 261 -5.24 11.38 15.40
CA SER A 261 -6.33 12.27 15.80
C SER A 261 -6.08 12.86 17.18
N ALA A 262 -6.10 14.18 17.27
CA ALA A 262 -6.07 14.89 18.54
C ALA A 262 -7.43 14.88 19.27
N CYS A 263 -8.50 14.44 18.61
CA CYS A 263 -9.87 14.49 19.12
C CYS A 263 -10.61 13.18 18.91
N SER A 264 -10.95 12.52 20.00
CA SER A 264 -11.75 11.29 19.96
C SER A 264 -13.23 11.53 19.58
N ALA A 265 -13.76 12.72 19.84
CA ALA A 265 -15.18 13.04 19.61
C ALA A 265 -15.57 13.05 18.12
N CYS A 266 -14.64 13.42 17.22
CA CYS A 266 -14.91 13.44 15.78
C CYS A 266 -14.18 12.35 14.99
N LEU A 267 -13.36 11.53 15.61
CA LEU A 267 -12.54 10.53 14.94
C LEU A 267 -13.37 9.60 14.04
N GLU A 268 -14.46 9.06 14.56
CA GLU A 268 -15.29 8.14 13.79
C GLU A 268 -15.98 8.81 12.59
N LYS A 269 -16.43 10.04 12.75
CA LYS A 269 -17.00 10.83 11.65
C LYS A 269 -15.95 11.12 10.56
N ARG A 270 -14.71 11.40 10.96
CA ARG A 270 -13.59 11.64 10.03
C ARG A 270 -13.18 10.34 9.32
N ARG A 271 -13.15 9.20 10.03
CA ARG A 271 -12.93 7.89 9.43
C ARG A 271 -13.98 7.59 8.37
N GLN A 272 -15.26 7.78 8.70
CA GLN A 272 -16.36 7.59 7.77
C GLN A 272 -16.26 8.55 6.56
N ARG A 273 -15.88 9.79 6.78
CA ARG A 273 -15.62 10.76 5.70
C ARG A 273 -14.54 10.27 4.74
N LEU A 274 -13.39 9.82 5.25
CA LEU A 274 -12.32 9.26 4.45
C LEU A 274 -12.78 8.01 3.67
N HIS A 275 -13.54 7.14 4.32
CA HIS A 275 -14.12 5.97 3.68
C HIS A 275 -15.04 6.35 2.50
N VAL A 276 -15.93 7.31 2.68
CA VAL A 276 -16.80 7.81 1.61
C VAL A 276 -15.97 8.42 0.47
N ILE A 277 -14.95 9.21 0.78
CA ILE A 277 -14.05 9.79 -0.24
C ILE A 277 -13.33 8.66 -1.01
N ASN A 278 -12.81 7.66 -0.33
CA ASN A 278 -12.17 6.51 -0.97
C ASN A 278 -13.11 5.81 -1.96
N LEU A 279 -14.38 5.58 -1.57
CA LEU A 279 -15.35 4.90 -2.43
C LEU A 279 -15.88 5.77 -3.57
N THR A 280 -16.09 7.05 -3.32
CA THR A 280 -16.68 7.95 -4.33
C THR A 280 -15.67 8.65 -5.21
N GLN A 281 -14.42 8.79 -4.74
CA GLN A 281 -13.38 9.62 -5.35
C GLN A 281 -13.82 11.08 -5.51
N GLN A 282 -14.65 11.54 -4.58
CA GLN A 282 -15.18 12.89 -4.53
C GLN A 282 -14.94 13.48 -3.15
N ASN A 283 -14.42 14.70 -3.09
CA ASN A 283 -14.22 15.40 -1.85
C ASN A 283 -15.54 15.58 -1.11
N GLN A 284 -15.52 15.35 0.21
CA GLN A 284 -16.67 15.52 1.09
C GLN A 284 -16.47 16.76 1.98
N PRO A 285 -17.52 17.38 2.44
CA PRO A 285 -17.42 18.50 3.40
C PRO A 285 -16.55 18.13 4.60
N ALA A 286 -15.78 19.10 5.09
CA ALA A 286 -14.99 18.92 6.31
C ALA A 286 -15.92 18.65 7.52
N ILE A 287 -15.40 17.90 8.49
CA ILE A 287 -16.15 17.62 9.72
C ILE A 287 -16.02 18.83 10.64
N ASP A 288 -17.12 19.51 10.88
CA ASP A 288 -17.23 20.49 11.94
C ASP A 288 -17.32 19.79 13.30
N CYS A 289 -16.40 20.14 14.20
CA CYS A 289 -16.34 19.54 15.52
C CYS A 289 -16.22 20.61 16.60
N PRO A 290 -17.26 20.82 17.41
CA PRO A 290 -17.23 21.82 18.47
C PRO A 290 -16.15 21.60 19.53
N ALA A 291 -15.67 20.34 19.67
CA ALA A 291 -14.64 20.00 20.66
C ALA A 291 -13.21 20.37 20.22
N CYS A 292 -12.91 20.43 18.90
CA CYS A 292 -11.56 20.71 18.39
C CYS A 292 -11.54 21.71 17.23
N GLY A 293 -12.66 22.30 16.85
CA GLY A 293 -12.72 23.24 15.72
C GLY A 293 -12.40 22.61 14.36
N GLY A 294 -12.46 21.26 14.23
CA GLY A 294 -12.15 20.56 12.99
C GLY A 294 -10.64 20.38 12.68
N SER A 295 -9.75 20.64 13.63
CA SER A 295 -8.29 20.54 13.48
C SER A 295 -7.73 19.10 13.49
#